data_85b01359b97355d9bacfbc341c3d0240
#
_entry.id   85b01359b97355d9bacfbc341c3d0240
#
_cell.length_a   1.000
_cell.length_b   1.000
_cell.length_c   1.000
_cell.angle_alpha   90.00
_cell.angle_beta   90.00
_cell.angle_gamma   90.00
#
_symmetry.space_group_name_H-M   'P 1'
#
loop_
_entity.id
_entity.type
_entity.pdbx_description
1 polymer ?
#
loop_
_entity_poly.entity_id
_entity_poly.type
_entity_poly.pdbx_seq_one_letter_code
_entity_poly.pdbx_strand_id
1 'polypeptide(L)' 'MSPLRITQTKSVIGSLENHKRTIRALGLKRVRDSRVHGDTPQIRGMIHKVRHLIKVEEVEE' A
#
# COMPACT_ATOMS: atom_id res chain seq x y z
N MET A 1 5.12 -17.36 -4.64
CA MET A 1 5.41 -16.11 -3.94
C MET A 1 4.29 -15.80 -2.97
N SER A 2 4.63 -15.34 -1.78
CA SER A 2 3.63 -15.04 -0.75
C SER A 2 2.93 -13.73 -1.09
N PRO A 3 1.61 -13.66 -0.93
CA PRO A 3 0.91 -12.39 -1.09
C PRO A 3 1.30 -11.42 0.03
N LEU A 4 1.13 -10.13 -0.24
CA LEU A 4 1.44 -9.08 0.71
C LEU A 4 0.15 -8.41 1.16
N ARG A 5 -0.01 -8.23 2.46
CA ARG A 5 -1.10 -7.43 3.02
C ARG A 5 -0.58 -6.02 3.24
N ILE A 6 -1.22 -5.06 2.62
CA ILE A 6 -0.85 -3.66 2.70
C ILE A 6 -1.92 -2.93 3.47
N THR A 7 -1.54 -2.31 4.59
CA THR A 7 -2.46 -1.57 5.45
C THR A 7 -2.04 -0.11 5.48
N GLN A 8 -2.97 0.79 5.24
CA GLN A 8 -2.71 2.21 5.34
C GLN A 8 -2.66 2.62 6.82
N THR A 9 -1.51 3.14 7.25
CA THR A 9 -1.30 3.52 8.65
C THR A 9 -1.39 5.02 8.88
N LYS A 10 -1.23 5.82 7.84
CA LYS A 10 -1.28 7.27 7.95
C LYS A 10 -2.17 7.86 6.87
N SER A 11 -2.77 9.01 7.17
CA SER A 11 -3.62 9.72 6.22
C SER A 11 -2.81 10.24 5.04
N VAL A 12 -3.44 10.31 3.87
CA VAL A 12 -2.83 10.92 2.68
C VAL A 12 -3.01 12.43 2.65
N ILE A 13 -3.70 12.99 3.62
CA ILE A 13 -3.88 14.44 3.72
C ILE A 13 -2.51 15.08 3.89
N GLY A 14 -2.18 16.04 3.02
CA GLY A 14 -0.88 16.67 3.00
C GLY A 14 0.18 15.95 2.20
N SER A 15 -0.12 14.76 1.69
CA SER A 15 0.81 14.02 0.85
C SER A 15 0.79 14.54 -0.58
N LEU A 16 1.86 14.22 -1.33
CA LEU A 16 1.92 14.55 -2.75
C LEU A 16 0.82 13.81 -3.51
N GLU A 17 0.38 14.44 -4.59
CA GLU A 17 -0.67 13.86 -5.44
C GLU A 17 -0.28 12.48 -5.96
N ASN A 18 0.99 12.27 -6.29
CA ASN A 18 1.48 10.98 -6.73
C ASN A 18 1.27 9.89 -5.68
N HIS A 19 1.50 10.24 -4.41
CA HIS A 19 1.31 9.31 -3.31
C HIS A 19 -0.17 8.97 -3.13
N LYS A 20 -1.04 9.95 -3.26
CA LYS A 20 -2.49 9.72 -3.19
C LYS A 20 -2.95 8.77 -4.28
N ARG A 21 -2.46 8.97 -5.50
CA ARG A 21 -2.79 8.09 -6.63
C ARG A 21 -2.30 6.68 -6.40
N THR A 22 -1.09 6.53 -5.87
CA THR A 22 -0.52 5.21 -5.59
C THR A 22 -1.33 4.48 -4.53
N ILE A 23 -1.69 5.16 -3.45
CA ILE A 23 -2.53 4.58 -2.40
C ILE A 23 -3.88 4.15 -2.96
N ARG A 24 -4.48 4.98 -3.78
CA ARG A 24 -5.77 4.66 -4.41
C ARG A 24 -5.64 3.47 -5.36
N ALA A 25 -4.54 3.40 -6.11
CA ALA A 25 -4.28 2.28 -7.02
C ALA A 25 -4.08 0.96 -6.26
N LEU A 26 -3.57 1.02 -5.03
CA LEU A 26 -3.47 -0.14 -4.16
C LEU A 26 -4.83 -0.56 -3.58
N GLY A 27 -5.86 0.23 -3.78
CA GLY A 27 -7.20 -0.06 -3.28
C GLY A 27 -7.47 0.45 -1.89
N LEU A 28 -6.57 1.24 -1.33
CA LEU A 28 -6.70 1.78 0.02
C LEU A 28 -7.44 3.11 -0.05
N LYS A 29 -8.49 3.25 0.75
CA LYS A 29 -9.35 4.44 0.71
C LYS A 29 -9.21 5.32 1.95
N ARG A 30 -8.78 4.75 3.06
CA ARG A 30 -8.67 5.48 4.32
C ARG A 30 -7.67 4.80 5.24
N VAL A 31 -7.31 5.48 6.32
CA VAL A 31 -6.45 4.91 7.35
C VAL A 31 -7.08 3.62 7.90
N ARG A 32 -6.26 2.61 8.12
CA ARG A 32 -6.63 1.29 8.59
C ARG A 32 -7.28 0.39 7.52
N ASP A 33 -7.49 0.91 6.32
CA ASP A 33 -7.93 0.06 5.21
C ASP A 33 -6.78 -0.84 4.81
N SER A 34 -7.09 -2.08 4.43
CA SER A 34 -6.06 -3.03 4.03
C SER A 34 -6.50 -3.79 2.79
N ARG A 35 -5.52 -4.21 2.02
CA ARG A 35 -5.73 -5.02 0.81
C ARG A 35 -4.59 -6.01 0.67
N VAL A 36 -4.90 -7.15 0.10
CA VAL A 36 -3.90 -8.17 -0.20
C VAL A 36 -3.57 -8.11 -1.69
N HIS A 37 -2.29 -8.05 -2.00
CA HIS A 37 -1.79 -8.00 -3.38
C HIS A 37 -0.72 -9.06 -3.57
N GLY A 38 -0.58 -9.52 -4.80
CA GLY A 38 0.51 -10.42 -5.15
C GLY A 38 1.85 -9.70 -5.07
N ASP A 39 2.90 -10.44 -4.76
CA ASP A 39 4.25 -9.88 -4.69
C ASP A 39 4.85 -9.79 -6.09
N THR A 40 4.57 -8.70 -6.76
CA THR A 40 5.08 -8.43 -8.11
C THR A 40 5.98 -7.19 -8.08
N PRO A 41 6.87 -7.04 -9.09
CA PRO A 41 7.71 -5.85 -9.16
C PRO A 41 6.90 -4.55 -9.20
N GLN A 42 5.74 -4.55 -9.85
CA GLN A 42 4.87 -3.38 -9.90
C GLN A 42 4.35 -3.02 -8.51
N ILE A 43 3.86 -4.00 -7.77
CA ILE A 43 3.35 -3.79 -6.42
C ILE A 43 4.47 -3.34 -5.49
N ARG A 44 5.65 -3.94 -5.60
CA ARG A 44 6.80 -3.54 -4.79
C ARG A 44 7.22 -2.10 -5.05
N GLY A 45 7.17 -1.68 -6.32
CA GLY A 45 7.47 -0.30 -6.68
C GLY A 45 6.49 0.69 -6.06
N MET A 46 5.20 0.35 -6.08
CA MET A 46 4.16 1.17 -5.47
C MET A 46 4.33 1.24 -3.95
N ILE A 47 4.61 0.11 -3.32
CA ILE A 47 4.87 0.03 -1.88
C ILE A 47 6.05 0.92 -1.50
N HIS A 48 7.14 0.83 -2.22
CA HIS A 48 8.34 1.62 -1.95
C HIS A 48 8.03 3.12 -2.00
N LYS A 49 7.21 3.53 -2.94
CA LYS A 49 6.86 4.93 -3.14
C LYS A 49 6.08 5.52 -1.98
N VAL A 50 5.23 4.72 -1.34
CA VAL A 50 4.37 5.18 -0.25
C VAL A 50 4.62 4.46 1.08
N ARG A 51 5.79 3.86 1.24
CA ARG A 51 6.11 3.06 2.43
C ARG A 51 5.92 3.82 3.75
N HIS A 52 6.05 5.14 3.72
CA HIS A 52 5.87 5.97 4.91
C HIS A 52 4.40 6.12 5.33
N LEU A 53 3.49 5.68 4.48
CA LEU A 53 2.04 5.79 4.72
C LEU A 53 1.38 4.43 4.98
N ILE A 54 2.13 3.34 4.80
CA ILE A 54 1.58 1.99 4.86
C ILE A 54 2.45 1.07 5.69
N LYS A 55 1.86 -0.07 6.06
CA LYS A 55 2.57 -1.19 6.67
C LYS A 55 2.36 -2.40 5.77
N VAL A 56 3.41 -3.15 5.52
CA VAL A 56 3.36 -4.33 4.65
C VAL A 56 3.68 -5.57 5.48
N GLU A 57 2.87 -6.60 5.32
CA GLU A 57 3.07 -7.88 5.98
C GLU A 57 2.94 -9.01 4.96
N GLU A 58 3.75 -10.05 5.11
CA GLU A 58 3.56 -11.25 4.31
C GLU A 58 2.39 -12.04 4.87
N VAL A 59 1.56 -12.54 3.96
CA VAL A 59 0.43 -13.36 4.32
C VAL A 59 0.80 -14.82 4.03
N GLU A 60 0.75 -15.65 5.04
CA GLU A 60 0.96 -17.08 4.85
C GLU A 60 -0.32 -17.72 4.33
N GLU A 61 -0.16 -18.56 3.33
CA GLU A 61 -1.26 -19.33 2.80
C GLU A 61 -1.30 -20.73 3.40
#